data_ce13a330877c6d4bf4f970c9c5af31f4
#
_entry.id   ce13a330877c6d4bf4f970c9c5af31f4
#
_cell.length_a   1.000
_cell.length_b   1.000
_cell.length_c   1.000
_cell.angle_alpha   90.00
_cell.angle_beta   90.00
_cell.angle_gamma   90.00
#
_symmetry.space_group_name_H-M   'P 1'
#
loop_
_entity.id
_entity.type
_entity.pdbx_description
1 polymer ?
#
loop_
_entity_poly.entity_id
_entity_poly.type
_entity_poly.pdbx_seq_one_letter_code
_entity_poly.pdbx_strand_id
1 'polypeptide(L)'
;MMTFYCAVGSYRLKIEQGHKVPYIQKLGVLHPISTLEFLIWTTLLWEIMTYQELKEAYVEQCKGLGMDTPPLDTLLDNLVARKLVVKGVGYTGVDALYNMLADAFVIPYELSGVKKTATAVKLFLKGRLSFMETVQVLRSGSMTADEARVIDLIRQTPLSTAELVRCFDLNLRDVSTPDKLLAGLYPDESSDQAHIAN
;
A
#
# COMPACT_ATOMS: atom_id res chain seq x y z
N MET A 1 -18.27 -11.62 10.44
CA MET A 1 -17.34 -10.49 10.54
C MET A 1 -16.09 -10.86 9.76
N MET A 2 -15.66 -10.01 8.83
CA MET A 2 -14.50 -10.26 7.97
C MET A 2 -13.34 -9.38 8.44
N THR A 3 -12.13 -9.94 8.36
CA THR A 3 -10.91 -9.20 8.70
C THR A 3 -9.90 -9.38 7.59
N PHE A 4 -9.41 -8.29 7.06
CA PHE A 4 -8.35 -8.24 6.05
C PHE A 4 -7.07 -7.67 6.62
N TYR A 5 -5.95 -8.10 6.06
CA TYR A 5 -4.60 -7.65 6.38
C TYR A 5 -3.86 -7.20 5.12
N CYS A 6 -3.06 -6.15 5.23
CA CYS A 6 -2.23 -5.63 4.15
C CYS A 6 -0.90 -5.10 4.70
N ALA A 7 0.19 -5.31 4.00
CA ALA A 7 1.49 -4.77 4.36
C ALA A 7 1.59 -3.27 4.04
N VAL A 8 2.32 -2.53 4.88
CA VAL A 8 2.56 -1.08 4.73
C VAL A 8 4.05 -0.78 4.73
N GLY A 9 4.45 0.13 3.84
CA GLY A 9 5.84 0.56 3.71
C GLY A 9 6.57 -0.09 2.54
N SER A 10 7.88 0.04 2.53
CA SER A 10 8.76 -0.57 1.53
C SER A 10 9.94 -1.25 2.23
N TYR A 11 10.42 -2.38 1.71
CA TYR A 11 11.57 -3.04 2.30
C TYR A 11 12.89 -2.40 1.86
N ARG A 12 13.87 -2.46 2.76
CA ARG A 12 15.25 -2.09 2.51
C ARG A 12 16.17 -3.17 3.07
N LEU A 13 17.25 -3.45 2.36
CA LEU A 13 18.31 -4.32 2.85
C LEU A 13 19.49 -3.46 3.29
N LYS A 14 19.90 -3.59 4.54
CA LYS A 14 21.15 -3.02 5.05
C LYS A 14 22.18 -4.11 5.26
N ILE A 15 23.44 -3.76 5.08
CA ILE A 15 24.56 -4.66 5.42
C ILE A 15 24.99 -4.27 6.84
N GLU A 16 24.82 -5.18 7.78
CA GLU A 16 25.24 -5.04 9.17
C GLU A 16 26.17 -6.21 9.51
N GLN A 17 27.37 -5.91 9.94
CA GLN A 17 28.39 -6.91 10.27
C GLN A 17 28.62 -7.95 9.15
N GLY A 18 28.52 -7.54 7.88
CA GLY A 18 28.66 -8.40 6.71
C GLY A 18 27.42 -9.20 6.32
N HIS A 19 26.33 -9.12 7.08
CA HIS A 19 25.06 -9.78 6.81
C HIS A 19 24.02 -8.81 6.24
N LYS A 20 23.17 -9.30 5.33
CA LYS A 20 22.04 -8.54 4.81
C LYS A 20 20.88 -8.66 5.79
N VAL A 21 20.55 -7.56 6.46
CA VAL A 21 19.44 -7.47 7.42
C VAL A 21 18.25 -6.75 6.75
N PRO A 22 17.04 -7.33 6.78
CA PRO A 22 15.86 -6.69 6.24
C PRO A 22 15.31 -5.62 7.19
N TYR A 23 14.90 -4.50 6.61
CA TYR A 23 14.22 -3.40 7.28
C TYR A 23 12.97 -3.02 6.49
N ILE A 24 11.94 -2.59 7.16
CA ILE A 24 10.79 -1.94 6.53
C ILE A 24 10.92 -0.44 6.73
N GLN A 25 10.92 0.29 5.63
CA GLN A 25 10.89 1.75 5.64
C GLN A 25 9.45 2.23 5.58
N LYS A 26 9.04 3.00 6.60
CA LYS A 26 7.72 3.62 6.68
C LYS A 26 7.90 5.08 7.10
N LEU A 27 7.35 6.02 6.32
CA LEU A 27 7.45 7.47 6.56
C LEU A 27 8.90 7.94 6.85
N GLY A 28 9.88 7.39 6.12
CA GLY A 28 11.29 7.71 6.30
C GLY A 28 11.99 6.98 7.45
N VAL A 29 11.25 6.35 8.37
CA VAL A 29 11.79 5.59 9.50
C VAL A 29 12.04 4.14 9.09
N LEU A 30 13.18 3.60 9.51
CA LEU A 30 13.54 2.19 9.29
C LEU A 30 13.18 1.36 10.52
N HIS A 31 12.37 0.34 10.31
CA HIS A 31 11.96 -0.61 11.33
C HIS A 31 12.66 -1.94 11.11
N PRO A 32 13.46 -2.43 12.09
CA PRO A 32 14.05 -3.75 12.01
C PRO A 32 12.95 -4.81 12.02
N ILE A 33 13.15 -5.88 11.28
CA ILE A 33 12.18 -6.96 11.13
C ILE A 33 12.91 -8.32 11.20
N SER A 34 12.35 -9.28 11.89
CA SER A 34 12.86 -10.65 11.93
C SER A 34 12.59 -11.36 10.61
N THR A 35 13.29 -12.46 10.36
CA THR A 35 13.10 -13.25 9.13
C THR A 35 11.65 -13.75 8.99
N LEU A 36 11.04 -14.19 10.07
CA LEU A 36 9.66 -14.70 10.07
C LEU A 36 8.64 -13.57 9.88
N GLU A 37 8.83 -12.43 10.55
CA GLU A 37 8.00 -11.25 10.31
C GLU A 37 8.15 -10.75 8.88
N PHE A 38 9.37 -10.80 8.32
CA PHE A 38 9.61 -10.43 6.92
C PHE A 38 8.88 -11.36 5.95
N LEU A 39 8.81 -12.65 6.26
CA LEU A 39 8.06 -13.62 5.47
C LEU A 39 6.58 -13.27 5.41
N ILE A 40 5.95 -13.03 6.58
CA ILE A 40 4.55 -12.59 6.69
C ILE A 40 4.33 -11.28 5.94
N TRP A 41 5.20 -10.30 6.16
CA TRP A 41 5.10 -9.00 5.55
C TRP A 41 5.20 -9.06 4.01
N THR A 42 6.11 -9.87 3.47
CA THR A 42 6.26 -10.03 2.01
C THR A 42 5.08 -10.75 1.37
N THR A 43 4.43 -11.67 2.08
CA THR A 43 3.21 -12.31 1.62
C THR A 43 2.09 -11.28 1.47
N LEU A 44 1.91 -10.42 2.47
CA LEU A 44 0.91 -9.35 2.48
C LEU A 44 1.26 -8.15 1.57
N LEU A 45 2.47 -8.07 1.02
CA LEU A 45 2.89 -6.96 0.17
C LEU A 45 2.16 -6.95 -1.18
N TRP A 46 1.79 -8.12 -1.67
CA TRP A 46 1.22 -8.29 -3.00
C TRP A 46 -0.28 -8.52 -3.00
N GLU A 47 -0.83 -8.99 -1.89
CA GLU A 47 -2.23 -9.37 -1.80
C GLU A 47 -2.82 -8.98 -0.44
N ILE A 48 -4.06 -8.52 -0.47
CA ILE A 48 -4.87 -8.31 0.74
C ILE A 48 -5.46 -9.68 1.09
N MET A 49 -5.18 -10.15 2.29
CA MET A 49 -5.55 -11.50 2.71
C MET A 49 -6.39 -11.49 3.97
N THR A 50 -7.25 -12.49 4.09
CA THR A 50 -7.88 -12.87 5.35
C THR A 50 -6.85 -13.56 6.24
N TYR A 51 -7.17 -13.71 7.53
CA TYR A 51 -6.30 -14.45 8.45
C TYR A 51 -6.05 -15.90 8.01
N GLN A 52 -7.08 -16.56 7.48
CA GLN A 52 -6.98 -17.96 7.08
C GLN A 52 -6.06 -18.12 5.85
N GLU A 53 -6.23 -17.29 4.83
CA GLU A 53 -5.37 -17.28 3.64
C GLU A 53 -3.91 -16.99 4.01
N LEU A 54 -3.69 -16.00 4.87
CA LEU A 54 -2.35 -15.66 5.37
C LEU A 54 -1.72 -16.83 6.14
N LYS A 55 -2.49 -17.52 6.98
CA LYS A 55 -2.02 -18.66 7.75
C LYS A 55 -1.60 -19.82 6.84
N GLU A 56 -2.39 -20.13 5.82
CA GLU A 56 -2.09 -21.17 4.84
C GLU A 56 -0.81 -20.85 4.06
N ALA A 57 -0.70 -19.62 3.54
CA ALA A 57 0.48 -19.15 2.82
C ALA A 57 1.75 -19.16 3.70
N TYR A 58 1.63 -18.71 4.96
CA TYR A 58 2.73 -18.71 5.92
C TYR A 58 3.25 -20.13 6.22
N VAL A 59 2.34 -21.07 6.50
CA VAL A 59 2.70 -22.48 6.75
C VAL A 59 3.39 -23.10 5.55
N GLU A 60 2.89 -22.85 4.35
CA GLU A 60 3.48 -23.35 3.11
C GLU A 60 4.89 -22.80 2.89
N GLN A 61 5.08 -21.51 3.11
CA GLN A 61 6.40 -20.88 2.97
C GLN A 61 7.39 -21.38 4.01
N CYS A 62 6.98 -21.54 5.28
CA CYS A 62 7.86 -22.10 6.33
C CYS A 62 8.29 -23.52 5.97
N LYS A 63 7.38 -24.37 5.48
CA LYS A 63 7.68 -25.73 5.00
C LYS A 63 8.66 -25.70 3.83
N GLY A 64 8.43 -24.83 2.85
CA GLY A 64 9.31 -24.67 1.69
C GLY A 64 10.74 -24.25 2.04
N LEU A 65 10.91 -23.54 3.15
CA LEU A 65 12.21 -23.10 3.68
C LEU A 65 12.82 -24.07 4.69
N GLY A 66 12.13 -25.15 5.06
CA GLY A 66 12.56 -26.10 6.10
C GLY A 66 12.66 -25.46 7.49
N MET A 67 11.85 -24.44 7.75
CA MET A 67 11.82 -23.72 9.03
C MET A 67 10.69 -24.24 9.91
N ASP A 68 10.92 -24.20 11.24
CA ASP A 68 9.84 -24.38 12.18
C ASP A 68 8.76 -23.33 11.95
N THR A 69 7.50 -23.71 12.21
CA THR A 69 6.33 -22.83 12.02
C THR A 69 5.87 -22.31 13.39
N PRO A 70 6.44 -21.19 13.88
CA PRO A 70 5.98 -20.58 15.12
C PRO A 70 4.55 -20.06 14.97
N PRO A 71 3.84 -19.82 16.08
CA PRO A 71 2.49 -19.28 16.04
C PRO A 71 2.43 -17.96 15.27
N LEU A 72 1.60 -17.90 14.21
CA LEU A 72 1.41 -16.73 13.38
C LEU A 72 0.91 -15.52 14.19
N ASP A 73 0.03 -15.75 15.15
CA ASP A 73 -0.67 -14.70 15.90
C ASP A 73 0.30 -13.71 16.53
N THR A 74 1.29 -14.20 17.28
CA THR A 74 2.27 -13.34 17.96
C THR A 74 3.07 -12.47 16.98
N LEU A 75 3.47 -13.03 15.83
CA LEU A 75 4.23 -12.30 14.83
C LEU A 75 3.36 -11.28 14.13
N LEU A 76 2.13 -11.65 13.80
CA LEU A 76 1.16 -10.78 13.14
C LEU A 76 0.74 -9.62 14.06
N ASP A 77 0.47 -9.91 15.32
CA ASP A 77 0.13 -8.88 16.32
C ASP A 77 1.27 -7.87 16.51
N ASN A 78 2.52 -8.32 16.53
CA ASN A 78 3.69 -7.45 16.58
C ASN A 78 3.77 -6.54 15.35
N LEU A 79 3.54 -7.07 14.14
CA LEU A 79 3.52 -6.28 12.91
C LEU A 79 2.39 -5.26 12.90
N VAL A 80 1.20 -5.63 13.38
CA VAL A 80 0.04 -4.74 13.50
C VAL A 80 0.29 -3.65 14.56
N ALA A 81 0.81 -4.01 15.73
CA ALA A 81 1.14 -3.05 16.79
C ALA A 81 2.16 -2.00 16.32
N ARG A 82 3.14 -2.41 15.51
CA ARG A 82 4.14 -1.52 14.87
C ARG A 82 3.60 -0.79 13.64
N LYS A 83 2.35 -1.04 13.26
CA LYS A 83 1.69 -0.49 12.07
C LYS A 83 2.47 -0.78 10.77
N LEU A 84 3.18 -1.89 10.70
CA LEU A 84 3.83 -2.42 9.50
C LEU A 84 2.89 -3.31 8.69
N VAL A 85 1.83 -3.79 9.35
CA VAL A 85 0.65 -4.40 8.76
C VAL A 85 -0.57 -3.64 9.25
N VAL A 86 -1.48 -3.31 8.37
CA VAL A 86 -2.79 -2.75 8.70
C VAL A 86 -3.84 -3.85 8.65
N LYS A 87 -4.85 -3.74 9.50
CA LYS A 87 -6.01 -4.62 9.48
C LYS A 87 -7.29 -3.81 9.37
N GLY A 88 -8.22 -4.29 8.56
CA GLY A 88 -9.58 -3.75 8.49
C GLY A 88 -10.57 -4.82 8.93
N VAL A 89 -11.55 -4.42 9.71
CA VAL A 89 -12.60 -5.30 10.24
C VAL A 89 -13.96 -4.73 9.82
N GLY A 90 -14.84 -5.57 9.30
CA GLY A 90 -16.18 -5.15 8.86
C GLY A 90 -17.18 -6.29 8.86
N TYR A 91 -18.45 -5.97 8.70
CA TYR A 91 -19.49 -6.97 8.52
C TYR A 91 -19.45 -7.60 7.13
N THR A 92 -19.11 -6.79 6.12
CA THR A 92 -18.90 -7.22 4.74
C THR A 92 -17.43 -7.05 4.36
N GLY A 93 -17.03 -7.65 3.23
CA GLY A 93 -15.68 -7.45 2.68
C GLY A 93 -15.41 -6.00 2.30
N VAL A 94 -16.43 -5.30 1.79
CA VAL A 94 -16.34 -3.88 1.43
C VAL A 94 -16.12 -3.01 2.66
N ASP A 95 -16.87 -3.25 3.75
CA ASP A 95 -16.69 -2.52 5.01
C ASP A 95 -15.29 -2.75 5.59
N ALA A 96 -14.83 -4.00 5.59
CA ALA A 96 -13.50 -4.34 6.09
C ALA A 96 -12.39 -3.66 5.27
N LEU A 97 -12.54 -3.65 3.93
CA LEU A 97 -11.61 -2.98 3.03
C LEU A 97 -11.62 -1.46 3.24
N TYR A 98 -12.79 -0.86 3.33
CA TYR A 98 -12.93 0.57 3.61
C TYR A 98 -12.26 0.94 4.94
N ASN A 99 -12.56 0.21 6.02
CA ASN A 99 -11.98 0.46 7.34
C ASN A 99 -10.45 0.24 7.38
N MET A 100 -9.93 -0.66 6.55
CA MET A 100 -8.48 -0.88 6.43
C MET A 100 -7.78 0.30 5.72
N LEU A 101 -8.42 0.86 4.70
CA LEU A 101 -7.82 1.87 3.84
C LEU A 101 -8.13 3.30 4.28
N ALA A 102 -9.18 3.54 5.08
CA ALA A 102 -9.65 4.87 5.46
C ALA A 102 -8.53 5.76 6.03
N ASP A 103 -7.70 5.18 6.91
CA ASP A 103 -6.57 5.86 7.54
C ASP A 103 -5.21 5.62 6.83
N ALA A 104 -5.22 4.92 5.71
CA ALA A 104 -4.01 4.63 4.96
C ALA A 104 -3.64 5.82 4.06
N PHE A 105 -2.40 6.29 4.16
CA PHE A 105 -1.87 7.31 3.27
C PHE A 105 -1.28 6.68 2.02
N VAL A 106 -1.68 7.21 0.86
CA VAL A 106 -1.12 6.80 -0.43
C VAL A 106 0.13 7.63 -0.72
N ILE A 107 1.26 6.96 -0.93
CA ILE A 107 2.52 7.60 -1.25
C ILE A 107 2.93 7.17 -2.67
N PRO A 108 3.19 8.12 -3.60
CA PRO A 108 3.59 7.76 -4.95
C PRO A 108 4.94 7.03 -4.91
N TYR A 109 4.97 5.81 -5.40
CA TYR A 109 6.21 5.06 -5.58
C TYR A 109 6.68 5.17 -7.02
N GLU A 110 7.56 6.12 -7.28
CA GLU A 110 8.19 6.26 -8.60
C GLU A 110 9.25 5.18 -8.79
N LEU A 111 8.89 4.11 -9.49
CA LEU A 111 9.90 3.31 -10.17
C LEU A 111 10.48 4.16 -11.29
N SER A 112 11.73 4.58 -11.17
CA SER A 112 12.42 5.20 -12.32
C SER A 112 12.29 4.24 -13.52
N GLY A 113 12.01 4.77 -14.72
CA GLY A 113 11.82 3.95 -15.92
C GLY A 113 12.95 2.95 -16.15
N VAL A 114 14.19 3.31 -15.77
CA VAL A 114 15.37 2.44 -15.80
C VAL A 114 15.22 1.23 -14.86
N LYS A 115 14.69 1.40 -13.64
CA LYS A 115 14.46 0.29 -12.70
C LYS A 115 13.33 -0.62 -13.18
N LYS A 116 12.26 -0.05 -13.75
CA LYS A 116 11.14 -0.81 -14.32
C LYS A 116 11.64 -1.70 -15.46
N THR A 117 12.41 -1.13 -16.39
CA THR A 117 13.00 -1.85 -17.54
C THR A 117 13.96 -2.94 -17.08
N ALA A 118 14.89 -2.61 -16.16
CA ALA A 118 15.84 -3.59 -15.64
C ALA A 118 15.16 -4.74 -14.91
N THR A 119 14.07 -4.48 -14.16
CA THR A 119 13.30 -5.51 -13.46
C THR A 119 12.55 -6.41 -14.45
N ALA A 120 11.90 -5.83 -15.46
CA ALA A 120 11.18 -6.58 -16.49
C ALA A 120 12.14 -7.49 -17.29
N VAL A 121 13.31 -6.98 -17.71
CA VAL A 121 14.33 -7.75 -18.38
C VAL A 121 14.89 -8.87 -17.48
N LYS A 122 15.13 -8.59 -16.20
CA LYS A 122 15.60 -9.59 -15.25
C LYS A 122 14.58 -10.73 -15.04
N LEU A 123 13.29 -10.41 -14.98
CA LEU A 123 12.23 -11.41 -14.84
C LEU A 123 12.08 -12.24 -16.12
N PHE A 124 12.22 -11.62 -17.28
CA PHE A 124 12.26 -12.32 -18.56
C PHE A 124 13.44 -13.31 -18.64
N LEU A 125 14.66 -12.86 -18.31
CA LEU A 125 15.86 -13.72 -18.30
C LEU A 125 15.77 -14.87 -17.30
N LYS A 126 14.99 -14.72 -16.23
CA LYS A 126 14.71 -15.78 -15.25
C LYS A 126 13.55 -16.71 -15.68
N GLY A 127 12.98 -16.53 -16.87
CA GLY A 127 11.86 -17.33 -17.39
C GLY A 127 10.56 -17.15 -16.62
N ARG A 128 10.45 -16.08 -15.82
CA ARG A 128 9.22 -15.76 -15.04
C ARG A 128 8.22 -14.89 -15.80
N LEU A 129 8.65 -14.27 -16.89
CA LEU A 129 7.78 -13.52 -17.81
C LEU A 129 8.06 -14.02 -19.23
N SER A 130 7.01 -14.16 -20.02
CA SER A 130 7.13 -14.38 -21.46
C SER A 130 7.58 -13.08 -22.16
N PHE A 131 8.05 -13.21 -23.41
CA PHE A 131 8.40 -12.03 -24.20
C PHE A 131 7.22 -11.06 -24.36
N MET A 132 6.00 -11.59 -24.61
CA MET A 132 4.78 -10.79 -24.73
C MET A 132 4.45 -10.03 -23.43
N GLU A 133 4.50 -10.70 -22.29
CA GLU A 133 4.27 -10.07 -20.96
C GLU A 133 5.32 -9.00 -20.66
N THR A 134 6.58 -9.26 -21.00
CA THR A 134 7.66 -8.28 -20.84
C THR A 134 7.39 -7.03 -21.68
N VAL A 135 7.01 -7.20 -22.95
CA VAL A 135 6.64 -6.09 -23.85
C VAL A 135 5.41 -5.37 -23.34
N GLN A 136 4.43 -6.08 -22.80
CA GLN A 136 3.22 -5.50 -22.20
C GLN A 136 3.54 -4.69 -20.95
N VAL A 137 4.38 -5.18 -20.06
CA VAL A 137 4.87 -4.45 -18.87
C VAL A 137 5.65 -3.21 -19.25
N LEU A 138 6.44 -3.25 -20.33
CA LEU A 138 7.18 -2.09 -20.83
C LEU A 138 6.27 -1.08 -21.55
N ARG A 139 5.23 -1.56 -22.27
CA ARG A 139 4.23 -0.73 -22.94
C ARG A 139 3.17 -0.16 -22.01
N SER A 140 2.83 -0.83 -20.93
CA SER A 140 1.87 -0.34 -19.91
C SER A 140 2.38 0.89 -19.14
N GLY A 141 3.23 1.70 -19.77
CA GLY A 141 3.73 2.95 -19.28
C GLY A 141 2.83 4.16 -19.53
N SER A 142 1.74 4.01 -20.27
CA SER A 142 0.75 5.07 -20.37
C SER A 142 -0.20 4.97 -19.18
N MET A 143 0.07 5.77 -18.16
CA MET A 143 -0.85 6.01 -17.06
C MET A 143 -2.20 6.45 -17.64
N THR A 144 -3.29 5.93 -17.12
CA THR A 144 -4.61 6.46 -17.42
C THR A 144 -4.72 7.90 -16.91
N ALA A 145 -5.65 8.68 -17.45
CA ALA A 145 -5.86 10.05 -16.98
C ALA A 145 -6.18 10.10 -15.49
N ASP A 146 -6.93 9.11 -14.98
CA ASP A 146 -7.28 9.01 -13.57
C ASP A 146 -6.07 8.64 -12.69
N GLU A 147 -5.24 7.69 -13.12
CA GLU A 147 -3.99 7.37 -12.41
C GLU A 147 -3.03 8.58 -12.36
N ALA A 148 -2.90 9.30 -13.46
CA ALA A 148 -2.10 10.52 -13.51
C ALA A 148 -2.63 11.57 -12.52
N ARG A 149 -3.95 11.73 -12.46
CA ARG A 149 -4.60 12.63 -11.52
C ARG A 149 -4.41 12.23 -10.07
N VAL A 150 -4.54 10.93 -9.73
CA VAL A 150 -4.25 10.42 -8.38
C VAL A 150 -2.83 10.79 -7.98
N ILE A 151 -1.86 10.50 -8.84
CA ILE A 151 -0.44 10.79 -8.54
C ILE A 151 -0.20 12.28 -8.38
N ASP A 152 -0.84 13.12 -9.18
CA ASP A 152 -0.69 14.57 -9.09
C ASP A 152 -1.25 15.11 -7.76
N LEU A 153 -2.43 14.66 -7.35
CA LEU A 153 -3.03 15.02 -6.07
C LEU A 153 -2.15 14.61 -4.87
N ILE A 154 -1.68 13.36 -4.84
CA ILE A 154 -0.84 12.87 -3.71
C ILE A 154 0.58 13.42 -3.69
N ARG A 155 1.06 14.00 -4.82
CA ARG A 155 2.32 14.76 -4.84
C ARG A 155 2.18 16.13 -4.21
N GLN A 156 1.01 16.75 -4.35
CA GLN A 156 0.75 18.07 -3.78
C GLN A 156 0.63 17.99 -2.26
N THR A 157 -0.11 17.01 -1.77
CA THR A 157 -0.38 16.83 -0.33
C THR A 157 -0.53 15.35 -0.01
N PRO A 158 0.06 14.83 1.09
CA PRO A 158 -0.20 13.49 1.55
C PRO A 158 -1.68 13.33 1.93
N LEU A 159 -2.40 12.52 1.17
CA LEU A 159 -3.83 12.27 1.37
C LEU A 159 -4.05 10.86 1.90
N SER A 160 -4.97 10.71 2.84
CA SER A 160 -5.54 9.41 3.16
C SER A 160 -6.37 8.89 1.98
N THR A 161 -6.60 7.59 1.93
CA THR A 161 -7.43 7.00 0.87
C THR A 161 -8.83 7.57 0.89
N ALA A 162 -9.41 7.85 2.07
CA ALA A 162 -10.74 8.46 2.21
C ALA A 162 -10.79 9.88 1.63
N GLU A 163 -9.80 10.72 1.95
CA GLU A 163 -9.68 12.07 1.39
C GLU A 163 -9.45 12.03 -0.12
N LEU A 164 -8.63 11.09 -0.60
CA LEU A 164 -8.39 10.93 -2.04
C LEU A 164 -9.68 10.59 -2.79
N VAL A 165 -10.46 9.62 -2.30
CA VAL A 165 -11.77 9.26 -2.89
C VAL A 165 -12.68 10.48 -2.91
N ARG A 166 -12.76 11.21 -1.79
CA ARG A 166 -13.58 12.43 -1.71
C ARG A 166 -13.11 13.53 -2.67
N CYS A 167 -11.79 13.70 -2.87
CA CYS A 167 -11.26 14.62 -3.89
C CYS A 167 -11.75 14.25 -5.29
N PHE A 168 -11.87 12.96 -5.60
CA PHE A 168 -12.41 12.48 -6.88
C PHE A 168 -13.90 12.78 -6.99
N ASP A 169 -14.67 12.45 -5.97
CA ASP A 169 -16.13 12.67 -5.94
C ASP A 169 -16.47 14.15 -6.10
N LEU A 170 -15.73 15.04 -5.44
CA LEU A 170 -15.88 16.49 -5.51
C LEU A 170 -15.16 17.14 -6.71
N ASN A 171 -14.51 16.32 -7.56
CA ASN A 171 -13.74 16.79 -8.71
C ASN A 171 -12.65 17.83 -8.38
N LEU A 172 -12.05 17.74 -7.19
CA LEU A 172 -10.98 18.63 -6.75
C LEU A 172 -9.72 18.40 -7.60
N ARG A 173 -9.08 19.49 -8.04
CA ARG A 173 -7.86 19.44 -8.88
C ARG A 173 -6.64 20.04 -8.21
N ASP A 174 -6.86 20.92 -7.23
CA ASP A 174 -5.80 21.63 -6.52
C ASP A 174 -5.97 21.47 -5.01
N VAL A 175 -5.06 20.75 -4.39
CA VAL A 175 -4.99 20.51 -2.95
C VAL A 175 -3.61 20.88 -2.38
N SER A 176 -2.93 21.81 -3.06
CA SER A 176 -1.54 22.18 -2.78
C SER A 176 -1.32 22.79 -1.40
N THR A 177 -2.39 23.28 -0.76
CA THR A 177 -2.33 23.84 0.59
C THR A 177 -3.38 23.20 1.48
N PRO A 178 -3.12 23.03 2.81
CA PRO A 178 -4.12 22.52 3.76
C PRO A 178 -5.45 23.30 3.71
N ASP A 179 -5.37 24.62 3.56
CA ASP A 179 -6.57 25.47 3.50
C ASP A 179 -7.43 25.17 2.27
N LYS A 180 -6.82 24.99 1.09
CA LYS A 180 -7.54 24.60 -0.13
C LYS A 180 -8.14 23.21 -0.03
N LEU A 181 -7.41 22.26 0.60
CA LEU A 181 -7.91 20.92 0.86
C LEU A 181 -9.13 20.98 1.79
N LEU A 182 -9.02 21.68 2.91
CA LEU A 182 -10.11 21.84 3.88
C LEU A 182 -11.32 22.52 3.25
N ALA A 183 -11.14 23.62 2.52
CA ALA A 183 -12.22 24.31 1.83
C ALA A 183 -12.90 23.45 0.76
N GLY A 184 -12.16 22.57 0.08
CA GLY A 184 -12.71 21.66 -0.91
C GLY A 184 -13.40 20.44 -0.31
N LEU A 185 -12.85 19.88 0.76
CA LEU A 185 -13.39 18.69 1.42
C LEU A 185 -14.54 19.00 2.38
N TYR A 186 -14.51 20.17 2.99
CA TYR A 186 -15.48 20.65 3.99
C TYR A 186 -15.92 22.09 3.63
N PRO A 187 -16.69 22.27 2.54
CA PRO A 187 -17.22 23.59 2.22
C PRO A 187 -18.07 24.09 3.39
N ASP A 188 -17.78 25.29 3.85
CA ASP A 188 -18.53 25.92 4.93
C ASP A 188 -20.01 25.93 4.58
N GLU A 189 -20.85 25.36 5.43
CA GLU A 189 -22.32 25.37 5.30
C GLU A 189 -22.91 26.81 5.38
N SER A 190 -22.06 27.79 5.69
CA SER A 190 -22.48 29.21 5.82
C SER A 190 -22.75 29.92 4.49
N SER A 191 -22.33 29.33 3.35
CA SER A 191 -22.53 29.95 2.02
C SER A 191 -23.89 29.67 1.39
N ASP A 192 -24.62 28.65 1.84
CA ASP A 192 -25.92 28.28 1.26
C ASP A 192 -27.10 29.10 1.80
N GLN A 193 -26.92 29.89 2.87
CA GLN A 193 -28.02 30.75 3.40
C GLN A 193 -28.18 32.08 2.66
N ALA A 194 -27.28 32.44 1.74
CA ALA A 194 -27.33 33.72 1.02
C ALA A 194 -28.22 33.68 -0.26
N HIS A 195 -28.70 32.51 -0.69
CA HIS A 195 -29.50 32.38 -1.93
C HIS A 195 -31.00 32.17 -1.74
N ILE A 196 -31.51 32.19 -0.50
CA ILE A 196 -32.97 32.05 -0.23
C ILE A 196 -33.64 33.38 0.18
N ALA A 197 -32.92 34.49 0.13
CA ALA A 197 -33.48 35.81 0.42
C ALA A 197 -33.29 36.77 -0.76
N ASN A 198 -34.05 36.53 -1.86
CA ASN A 198 -34.47 37.54 -2.83
C ASN A 198 -35.61 37.00 -3.68
#